data_6d701ea7b95dc91639cae28274ef501d
#
_entry.id   6d701ea7b95dc91639cae28274ef501d
#
_cell.length_a   1.000
_cell.length_b   1.000
_cell.length_c   1.000
_cell.angle_alpha   90.00
_cell.angle_beta   90.00
_cell.angle_gamma   90.00
#
_symmetry.space_group_name_H-M   'P 1'
#
loop_
_entity.id
_entity.type
_entity.pdbx_description
1 polymer ?
#
loop_
_entity_poly.entity_id
_entity_poly.type
_entity_poly.pdbx_seq_one_letter_code
_entity_poly.pdbx_strand_id
1 'polypeptide(L)'
;MSLVQLQSFVAVAEEGHVGRAARRLHLSQPPLTRRIRSLEEELGLELFERTARGMRLRPAGRHLLPRARQILASVDALAGSLRALAEGPEPGAG
;
A
#
# COMPACT_ATOMS: atom_id res chain seq x y z
N MET A 1 -3.99 8.69 -7.76
CA MET A 1 -3.41 7.55 -7.02
C MET A 1 -2.42 8.07 -5.99
N SER A 2 -2.61 7.73 -4.73
CA SER A 2 -1.76 8.21 -3.65
C SER A 2 -1.01 7.06 -3.00
N LEU A 3 0.06 7.39 -2.24
CA LEU A 3 0.81 6.39 -1.49
C LEU A 3 -0.07 5.72 -0.43
N VAL A 4 -0.99 6.47 0.17
CA VAL A 4 -1.92 5.93 1.16
C VAL A 4 -2.84 4.90 0.52
N GLN A 5 -3.34 5.17 -0.70
CA GLN A 5 -4.15 4.21 -1.44
C GLN A 5 -3.35 2.95 -1.78
N LEU A 6 -2.09 3.11 -2.20
CA LEU A 6 -1.22 1.97 -2.50
C LEU A 6 -0.91 1.15 -1.26
N GLN A 7 -0.65 1.79 -0.11
CA GLN A 7 -0.46 1.09 1.16
C GLN A 7 -1.69 0.27 1.54
N SER A 8 -2.86 0.88 1.40
CA SER A 8 -4.13 0.23 1.70
C SER A 8 -4.36 -0.98 0.78
N PHE A 9 -4.10 -0.80 -0.51
CA PHE A 9 -4.22 -1.88 -1.49
C PHE A 9 -3.30 -3.05 -1.17
N VAL A 10 -2.02 -2.77 -0.89
CA VAL A 10 -1.04 -3.83 -0.58
C VAL A 10 -1.44 -4.58 0.69
N ALA A 11 -1.88 -3.87 1.72
CA ALA A 11 -2.29 -4.50 2.97
C ALA A 11 -3.49 -5.45 2.75
N VAL A 12 -4.50 -5.02 2.00
CA VAL A 12 -5.66 -5.87 1.71
C VAL A 12 -5.25 -7.06 0.85
N ALA A 13 -4.38 -6.84 -0.14
CA ALA A 13 -3.91 -7.92 -1.01
C ALA A 13 -3.14 -8.99 -0.22
N GLU A 14 -2.26 -8.56 0.68
CA GLU A 14 -1.42 -9.47 1.45
C GLU A 14 -2.18 -10.20 2.55
N GLU A 15 -3.10 -9.51 3.22
CA GLU A 15 -3.92 -10.11 4.27
C GLU A 15 -5.06 -10.95 3.70
N GLY A 16 -5.54 -10.63 2.52
CA GLY A 16 -6.69 -11.31 1.92
C GLY A 16 -8.00 -11.05 2.65
N HIS A 17 -8.04 -10.07 3.53
CA HIS A 17 -9.19 -9.79 4.39
C HIS A 17 -9.13 -8.35 4.88
N VAL A 18 -10.21 -7.61 4.67
CA VAL A 18 -10.26 -6.18 5.02
C VAL A 18 -10.05 -5.94 6.52
N GLY A 19 -10.65 -6.78 7.36
CA GLY A 19 -10.53 -6.65 8.81
C GLY A 19 -9.09 -6.79 9.30
N ARG A 20 -8.36 -7.79 8.78
CA ARG A 20 -6.95 -7.96 9.15
C ARG A 20 -6.08 -6.85 8.60
N ALA A 21 -6.36 -6.40 7.38
CA ALA A 21 -5.63 -5.28 6.78
C ALA A 21 -5.83 -4.00 7.58
N ALA A 22 -7.06 -3.73 8.01
CA ALA A 22 -7.37 -2.57 8.84
C ALA A 22 -6.59 -2.60 10.16
N ARG A 23 -6.56 -3.76 10.82
CA ARG A 23 -5.76 -3.91 12.05
C ARG A 23 -4.28 -3.66 11.80
N ARG A 24 -3.74 -4.20 10.71
CA ARG A 24 -2.34 -3.99 10.33
C ARG A 24 -2.01 -2.51 10.15
N LEU A 25 -2.96 -1.74 9.60
CA LEU A 25 -2.77 -0.32 9.33
C LEU A 25 -3.27 0.59 10.47
N HIS A 26 -3.71 0.00 11.57
CA HIS A 26 -4.26 0.72 12.72
C HIS A 26 -5.46 1.58 12.34
N LEU A 27 -6.35 1.02 11.50
CA LEU A 27 -7.55 1.68 11.02
C LEU A 27 -8.78 0.84 11.34
N SER A 28 -9.95 1.48 11.38
CA SER A 28 -11.22 0.77 11.29
C SER A 28 -11.47 0.38 9.83
N GLN A 29 -12.42 -0.53 9.58
CA GLN A 29 -12.68 -1.02 8.24
C GLN A 29 -13.26 0.03 7.27
N PRO A 30 -14.20 0.90 7.69
CA PRO A 30 -14.82 1.84 6.74
C PRO A 30 -13.83 2.75 6.00
N PRO A 31 -12.86 3.41 6.65
CA PRO A 31 -11.91 4.23 5.92
C PRO A 31 -11.05 3.40 4.95
N LEU A 32 -10.68 2.19 5.34
CA LEU A 32 -9.91 1.32 4.45
C LEU A 32 -10.71 0.93 3.21
N THR A 33 -11.97 0.54 3.40
CA THR A 33 -12.86 0.22 2.29
C THR A 33 -13.03 1.42 1.35
N ARG A 34 -13.17 2.61 1.90
CA ARG A 34 -13.30 3.84 1.08
C ARG A 34 -12.03 4.09 0.26
N ARG A 35 -10.85 3.87 0.83
CA ARG A 35 -9.59 4.05 0.09
C ARG A 35 -9.48 3.10 -1.08
N ILE A 36 -9.86 1.84 -0.88
CA ILE A 36 -9.83 0.85 -1.96
C ILE A 36 -10.82 1.23 -3.07
N ARG A 37 -12.05 1.59 -2.70
CA ARG A 37 -13.06 1.99 -3.70
C ARG A 37 -12.65 3.24 -4.45
N SER A 38 -12.09 4.22 -3.76
CA SER A 38 -11.63 5.45 -4.39
C SER A 38 -10.54 5.16 -5.42
N LEU A 39 -9.62 4.26 -5.09
CA LEU A 39 -8.57 3.84 -6.02
C LEU A 39 -9.17 3.15 -7.24
N GLU A 40 -10.11 2.22 -7.03
CA GLU A 40 -10.77 1.52 -8.13
C GLU A 40 -11.55 2.47 -9.03
N GLU A 41 -12.28 3.43 -8.44
CA GLU A 41 -13.01 4.43 -9.20
C GLU A 41 -12.08 5.31 -10.03
N GLU A 42 -10.98 5.74 -9.44
CA GLU A 42 -9.99 6.57 -10.13
C GLU A 42 -9.38 5.82 -11.32
N LEU A 43 -9.11 4.54 -11.17
CA LEU A 43 -8.53 3.70 -12.22
C LEU A 43 -9.57 3.22 -13.23
N GLY A 44 -10.84 3.28 -12.88
CA GLY A 44 -11.91 2.80 -13.75
C GLY A 44 -11.98 1.29 -13.87
N LEU A 45 -11.48 0.56 -12.87
CA LEU A 45 -11.50 -0.92 -12.87
C LEU A 45 -11.46 -1.44 -11.44
N GLU A 46 -11.83 -2.71 -11.29
CA GLU A 46 -11.80 -3.38 -9.99
C GLU A 46 -10.48 -4.11 -9.78
N LEU A 47 -9.93 -3.98 -8.58
CA LEU A 47 -8.69 -4.64 -8.18
C LEU A 47 -8.97 -5.91 -7.39
N PHE A 48 -10.11 -5.98 -6.73
CA PHE A 48 -10.51 -7.09 -5.89
C PHE A 48 -11.88 -7.63 -6.23
N GLU A 49 -12.07 -8.91 -5.97
CA GLU A 49 -13.34 -9.57 -5.95
C GLU A 49 -13.63 -9.95 -4.49
N ARG A 50 -14.84 -9.62 -4.02
CA ARG A 50 -15.28 -10.02 -2.68
C ARG A 50 -15.82 -11.43 -2.76
N THR A 51 -15.29 -12.32 -1.93
CA THR A 51 -15.72 -13.71 -1.84
C THR A 51 -16.16 -14.03 -0.41
N ALA A 52 -16.74 -15.22 -0.22
CA ALA A 52 -17.13 -15.69 1.11
C ALA A 52 -15.93 -15.82 2.06
N ARG A 53 -14.72 -15.98 1.51
CA ARG A 53 -13.49 -16.15 2.29
C ARG A 53 -12.69 -14.86 2.47
N GLY A 54 -13.16 -13.78 1.87
CA GLY A 54 -12.48 -12.49 1.96
C GLY A 54 -12.32 -11.81 0.62
N MET A 55 -11.18 -11.16 0.42
CA MET A 55 -10.87 -10.41 -0.78
C MET A 55 -9.86 -11.16 -1.63
N ARG A 56 -10.16 -11.30 -2.90
CA ARG A 56 -9.28 -11.97 -3.86
C ARG A 56 -8.88 -11.00 -4.96
N LEU A 57 -7.61 -11.01 -5.35
CA LEU A 57 -7.13 -10.14 -6.42
C LEU A 57 -7.74 -10.51 -7.76
N ARG A 58 -8.24 -9.51 -8.47
CA ARG A 58 -8.59 -9.61 -9.88
C ARG A 58 -7.31 -9.44 -10.73
N PRO A 59 -7.36 -9.69 -12.05
CA PRO A 59 -6.16 -9.56 -12.89
C PRO A 59 -5.46 -8.21 -12.76
N ALA A 60 -6.22 -7.11 -12.71
CA ALA A 60 -5.63 -5.78 -12.52
C ALA A 60 -4.92 -5.66 -11.17
N GLY A 61 -5.49 -6.25 -10.11
CA GLY A 61 -4.84 -6.27 -8.80
C GLY A 61 -3.55 -7.06 -8.80
N ARG A 62 -3.53 -8.21 -9.48
CA ARG A 62 -2.30 -9.00 -9.62
C ARG A 62 -1.22 -8.24 -10.39
N HIS A 63 -1.61 -7.42 -11.35
CA HIS A 63 -0.68 -6.57 -12.09
C HIS A 63 -0.15 -5.44 -11.21
N LEU A 64 -1.02 -4.82 -10.42
CA LEU A 64 -0.65 -3.68 -9.58
C LEU A 64 0.24 -4.07 -8.40
N LEU A 65 0.00 -5.21 -7.77
CA LEU A 65 0.63 -5.56 -6.50
C LEU A 65 2.17 -5.48 -6.50
N PRO A 66 2.89 -6.12 -7.43
CA PRO A 66 4.35 -6.05 -7.40
C PRO A 66 4.87 -4.63 -7.64
N ARG A 67 4.17 -3.85 -8.46
CA ARG A 67 4.56 -2.46 -8.73
C ARG A 67 4.30 -1.56 -7.55
N ALA A 68 3.17 -1.74 -6.89
CA ALA A 68 2.85 -1.00 -5.67
C ALA A 68 3.88 -1.27 -4.57
N ARG A 69 4.27 -2.53 -4.40
CA ARG A 69 5.33 -2.90 -3.45
C ARG A 69 6.65 -2.20 -3.78
N GLN A 70 7.03 -2.13 -5.05
CA GLN A 70 8.27 -1.45 -5.48
C GLN A 70 8.23 0.04 -5.18
N ILE A 71 7.09 0.68 -5.46
CA ILE A 71 6.92 2.11 -5.19
C ILE A 71 7.05 2.39 -3.70
N LEU A 72 6.36 1.62 -2.87
CA LEU A 72 6.42 1.79 -1.41
C LEU A 72 7.82 1.52 -0.87
N ALA A 73 8.50 0.50 -1.38
CA ALA A 73 9.88 0.21 -0.99
C ALA A 73 10.82 1.35 -1.38
N SER A 74 10.60 1.97 -2.54
CA SER A 74 11.41 3.12 -2.97
C SER A 74 11.23 4.32 -2.06
N VAL A 75 10.00 4.58 -1.62
CA VAL A 75 9.72 5.66 -0.66
C VAL A 75 10.43 5.39 0.67
N ASP A 76 10.34 4.17 1.17
CA ASP A 76 10.98 3.77 2.42
C ASP A 76 12.51 3.88 2.32
N ALA A 77 13.08 3.46 1.20
CA ALA A 77 14.52 3.54 0.96
C ALA A 77 14.98 4.99 0.92
N LEU A 78 14.21 5.86 0.27
CA LEU A 78 14.53 7.28 0.22
C LEU A 78 14.50 7.91 1.62
N ALA A 79 13.47 7.65 2.38
CA ALA A 79 13.36 8.15 3.75
C ALA A 79 14.51 7.66 4.62
N GLY A 80 14.86 6.38 4.47
CA GLY A 80 15.99 5.79 5.20
C GLY A 80 17.33 6.43 4.85
N SER A 81 17.57 6.69 3.55
CA SER A 81 18.83 7.32 3.13
C SER A 81 18.94 8.76 3.62
N LEU A 82 17.82 9.48 3.66
CA LEU A 82 17.81 10.84 4.19
C LEU A 82 18.08 10.87 5.69
N ARG A 83 17.48 9.94 6.44
CA ARG A 83 17.73 9.80 7.86
C ARG A 83 19.20 9.47 8.14
N ALA A 84 19.79 8.59 7.34
CA ALA A 84 21.20 8.24 7.48
C ALA A 84 22.11 9.44 7.28
N LEU A 85 21.76 10.34 6.34
CA LEU A 85 22.52 11.58 6.15
C LEU A 85 22.43 12.50 7.35
N ALA A 86 21.28 12.54 8.02
CA ALA A 86 21.08 13.38 9.20
C ALA A 86 21.81 12.83 10.44
N GLU A 87 21.95 11.52 10.55
CA GLU A 87 22.50 10.85 11.74
C GLU A 87 23.99 10.56 11.62
N GLY A 88 24.50 10.37 10.41
CA GLY A 88 25.88 10.01 10.17
C GLY A 88 26.81 11.20 10.17
N PRO A 89 28.14 10.97 10.28
CA PRO A 89 29.10 12.03 10.07
C PRO A 89 28.98 12.53 8.64
N GLU A 90 29.00 13.84 8.46
CA GLU A 90 28.90 14.39 7.12
C GLU A 90 30.13 14.03 6.30
N PRO A 91 29.93 13.41 5.12
CA PRO A 91 31.06 13.02 4.28
C PRO A 91 31.92 14.19 3.84
N GLY A 92 31.34 15.37 3.74
CA GLY A 92 32.06 16.57 3.34
C GLY A 92 32.67 17.35 4.51
N ALA A 93 32.43 16.93 5.73
CA ALA A 93 32.91 17.63 6.90
C ALA A 93 34.40 17.38 7.15
N GLY A 94 34.91 16.41 6.47
CA GLY A 94 36.36 16.15 6.56
C GLY A 94 37.11 17.02 5.60
#